data_fd3cdb79126c274f07214e8027d08a02
#
_entry.id   fd3cdb79126c274f07214e8027d08a02
#
_cell.length_a   1.000
_cell.length_b   1.000
_cell.length_c   1.000
_cell.angle_alpha   90.00
_cell.angle_beta   90.00
_cell.angle_gamma   90.00
#
_symmetry.space_group_name_H-M   'P 1'
#
loop_
_entity.id
_entity.type
_entity.pdbx_description
1 polymer ?
#
loop_
_entity_poly.entity_id
_entity_poly.type
_entity_poly.pdbx_seq_one_letter_code
_entity_poly.pdbx_strand_id
1 'polypeptide(L)'
;MSLGDIAGRFGCELRGDPGFVVHHVATLKSADSRSIAFLANAVYRSQLEATEAGAVIVAPDDVEACPTAALINPNPYLVYARVAAELHPADAFEPGISPAAAIGNGSDIPQSCHVAAGAVIDDDVTLGERVFIGANSVVGRGSALGDDTSVMAGVVIYPRVRIGRRCILHGGAVIGADGFGIAKDETAAWIKVPQLGGVIIGDDVEIGANTAIDRGAIEDTVIGDGVRLDNLIQVGHNVSIGAHTAIAGLTGVAGSATIGARCIIGGHAGIAGHIEVADDVVVTGGTPVLSSLKKAGYYGGVATSADDIRKWRKNAARFSQLDEMARRLRRLEKQMEKSTGDE
;
A
#
# COMPACT_ATOMS: atom_id res chain seq x y z
N MET A 1 5.46 5.55 28.28
CA MET A 1 6.61 4.63 28.30
C MET A 1 7.84 5.37 28.78
N SER A 2 8.76 4.73 29.55
CA SER A 2 10.05 5.34 29.86
C SER A 2 11.00 5.30 28.68
N LEU A 3 11.96 6.25 28.61
CA LEU A 3 12.95 6.25 27.53
C LEU A 3 13.87 5.02 27.60
N GLY A 4 14.14 4.51 28.81
CA GLY A 4 14.88 3.27 29.01
C GLY A 4 14.17 2.05 28.42
N ASP A 5 12.85 1.95 28.60
CA ASP A 5 12.04 0.87 28.00
C ASP A 5 12.04 0.97 26.47
N ILE A 6 11.89 2.17 25.92
CA ILE A 6 11.92 2.38 24.46
C ILE A 6 13.28 2.00 23.91
N ALA A 7 14.38 2.45 24.54
CA ALA A 7 15.73 2.15 24.11
C ALA A 7 16.01 0.65 24.09
N GLY A 8 15.65 -0.06 25.17
CA GLY A 8 15.87 -1.50 25.30
C GLY A 8 15.01 -2.32 24.33
N ARG A 9 13.72 -1.97 24.16
CA ARG A 9 12.79 -2.72 23.28
C ARG A 9 13.05 -2.52 21.80
N PHE A 10 13.47 -1.33 21.40
CA PHE A 10 13.62 -0.98 19.98
C PHE A 10 15.06 -0.79 19.52
N GLY A 11 16.03 -1.15 20.37
CA GLY A 11 17.45 -1.16 20.01
C GLY A 11 18.01 0.24 19.74
N CYS A 12 17.68 1.21 20.58
CA CYS A 12 18.22 2.56 20.50
C CYS A 12 19.32 2.78 21.55
N GLU A 13 20.35 3.55 21.20
CA GLU A 13 21.20 4.20 22.19
C GLU A 13 20.44 5.38 22.79
N LEU A 14 20.54 5.57 24.11
CA LEU A 14 19.85 6.65 24.81
C LEU A 14 20.86 7.71 25.30
N ARG A 15 20.64 8.95 24.90
CA ARG A 15 21.27 10.14 25.51
C ARG A 15 20.20 10.90 26.29
N GLY A 16 20.19 10.74 27.61
CA GLY A 16 19.22 11.35 28.51
C GLY A 16 18.90 10.48 29.73
N ASP A 17 17.90 10.89 30.51
CA ASP A 17 17.44 10.13 31.68
C ASP A 17 16.59 8.92 31.25
N PRO A 18 17.00 7.68 31.55
CA PRO A 18 16.24 6.48 31.23
C PRO A 18 14.88 6.40 31.95
N GLY A 19 14.74 7.08 33.10
CA GLY A 19 13.49 7.15 33.85
C GLY A 19 12.49 8.17 33.31
N PHE A 20 12.87 9.03 32.37
CA PHE A 20 11.97 10.02 31.80
C PHE A 20 10.82 9.33 31.02
N VAL A 21 9.59 9.78 31.25
CA VAL A 21 8.37 9.15 30.68
C VAL A 21 7.72 10.04 29.64
N VAL A 22 7.55 9.49 28.43
CA VAL A 22 6.78 10.09 27.34
C VAL A 22 5.37 9.48 27.28
N HIS A 23 4.39 10.30 26.91
CA HIS A 23 2.97 9.94 26.97
C HIS A 23 2.31 9.86 25.59
N HIS A 24 2.80 10.60 24.61
CA HIS A 24 2.25 10.65 23.26
C HIS A 24 3.32 11.02 22.23
N VAL A 25 3.00 10.78 20.97
CA VAL A 25 3.84 11.19 19.85
C VAL A 25 3.40 12.54 19.33
N ALA A 26 4.37 13.36 18.86
CA ALA A 26 4.09 14.66 18.26
C ALA A 26 5.07 14.96 17.11
N THR A 27 4.74 15.97 16.28
CA THR A 27 5.70 16.49 15.31
C THR A 27 6.76 17.35 16.03
N LEU A 28 7.94 17.50 15.47
CA LEU A 28 8.98 18.37 16.04
C LEU A 28 8.47 19.79 16.37
N LYS A 29 7.56 20.31 15.55
CA LYS A 29 7.01 21.64 15.68
C LYS A 29 5.91 21.77 16.75
N SER A 30 5.12 20.71 16.97
CA SER A 30 3.96 20.73 17.90
C SER A 30 4.22 20.00 19.21
N ALA A 31 5.45 19.52 19.39
CA ALA A 31 5.84 18.75 20.56
C ALA A 31 5.86 19.61 21.85
N ASP A 32 5.55 18.95 22.95
CA ASP A 32 5.68 19.47 24.31
C ASP A 32 6.65 18.59 25.14
N SER A 33 6.93 18.99 26.37
CA SER A 33 7.86 18.29 27.27
C SER A 33 7.43 16.86 27.64
N ARG A 34 6.23 16.39 27.29
CA ARG A 34 5.74 15.02 27.56
C ARG A 34 5.64 14.19 26.29
N SER A 35 5.93 14.78 25.14
CA SER A 35 5.85 14.09 23.87
C SER A 35 7.19 13.52 23.43
N ILE A 36 7.12 12.49 22.56
CA ILE A 36 8.25 12.01 21.79
C ILE A 36 8.04 12.39 20.32
N ALA A 37 9.08 12.99 19.72
CA ALA A 37 9.10 13.33 18.30
C ALA A 37 10.15 12.48 17.56
N PHE A 38 10.29 12.67 16.25
CA PHE A 38 11.30 12.00 15.46
C PHE A 38 11.78 12.90 14.32
N LEU A 39 13.04 12.70 13.90
CA LEU A 39 13.62 13.27 12.68
C LEU A 39 14.00 12.14 11.72
N ALA A 40 13.26 12.01 10.61
CA ALA A 40 13.57 11.05 9.55
C ALA A 40 13.96 11.72 8.22
N ASN A 41 13.82 13.05 8.11
CA ASN A 41 14.15 13.79 6.90
C ASN A 41 14.92 15.07 7.27
N ALA A 42 16.10 15.23 6.71
CA ALA A 42 17.01 16.36 6.96
C ALA A 42 16.39 17.75 6.67
N VAL A 43 15.37 17.82 5.84
CA VAL A 43 14.61 19.06 5.56
C VAL A 43 14.03 19.67 6.84
N TYR A 44 13.73 18.85 7.86
CA TYR A 44 13.17 19.29 9.13
C TYR A 44 14.22 19.53 10.24
N ARG A 45 15.52 19.53 9.93
CA ARG A 45 16.59 19.69 10.91
C ARG A 45 16.49 21.01 11.70
N SER A 46 16.08 22.09 11.07
CA SER A 46 15.83 23.36 11.76
C SER A 46 14.68 23.31 12.79
N GLN A 47 13.74 22.39 12.60
CA GLN A 47 12.69 22.15 13.58
C GLN A 47 13.17 21.28 14.75
N LEU A 48 14.20 20.44 14.55
CA LEU A 48 14.83 19.68 15.61
C LEU A 48 15.50 20.60 16.61
N GLU A 49 16.27 21.61 16.14
CA GLU A 49 16.98 22.55 16.98
C GLU A 49 16.07 23.43 17.85
N ALA A 50 14.81 23.62 17.39
CA ALA A 50 13.82 24.46 18.07
C ALA A 50 12.73 23.65 18.80
N THR A 51 12.83 22.32 18.86
CA THR A 51 11.76 21.49 19.42
C THR A 51 11.66 21.58 20.94
N GLU A 52 10.45 21.56 21.47
CA GLU A 52 10.15 21.46 22.91
C GLU A 52 9.81 20.02 23.33
N ALA A 53 10.04 19.01 22.46
CA ALA A 53 9.79 17.61 22.75
C ALA A 53 10.58 17.15 23.98
N GLY A 54 9.97 16.32 24.82
CA GLY A 54 10.67 15.68 25.95
C GLY A 54 11.78 14.73 25.50
N ALA A 55 11.59 14.09 24.33
CA ALA A 55 12.60 13.26 23.67
C ALA A 55 12.42 13.25 22.16
N VAL A 56 13.50 13.01 21.42
CA VAL A 56 13.45 12.86 19.95
C VAL A 56 14.17 11.59 19.50
N ILE A 57 13.57 10.86 18.57
CA ILE A 57 14.22 9.75 17.88
C ILE A 57 14.98 10.33 16.69
N VAL A 58 16.30 10.14 16.65
CA VAL A 58 17.21 10.74 15.66
C VAL A 58 18.17 9.71 15.07
N ALA A 59 18.68 9.99 13.87
CA ALA A 59 19.83 9.28 13.33
C ALA A 59 21.14 9.67 14.05
N PRO A 60 22.19 8.84 14.02
CA PRO A 60 23.47 9.17 14.66
C PRO A 60 24.03 10.54 14.26
N ASP A 61 23.88 10.93 12.98
CA ASP A 61 24.41 12.21 12.46
C ASP A 61 23.64 13.45 12.95
N ASP A 62 22.47 13.27 13.55
CA ASP A 62 21.60 14.35 14.01
C ASP A 62 21.62 14.55 15.54
N VAL A 63 22.35 13.71 16.27
CA VAL A 63 22.40 13.70 17.75
C VAL A 63 22.86 15.04 18.33
N GLU A 64 23.91 15.64 17.76
CA GLU A 64 24.48 16.90 18.26
C GLU A 64 23.53 18.10 18.08
N ALA A 65 22.62 18.03 17.11
CA ALA A 65 21.62 19.06 16.88
C ALA A 65 20.37 18.88 17.76
N CYS A 66 20.26 17.77 18.51
CA CYS A 66 19.11 17.49 19.35
C CYS A 66 19.25 18.18 20.72
N PRO A 67 18.35 19.14 21.06
CA PRO A 67 18.46 19.92 22.30
C PRO A 67 17.95 19.18 23.54
N THR A 68 17.27 18.04 23.37
CA THR A 68 16.61 17.30 24.45
C THR A 68 17.14 15.87 24.54
N ALA A 69 16.46 14.98 25.27
CA ALA A 69 16.81 13.57 25.30
C ALA A 69 16.71 12.96 23.90
N ALA A 70 17.70 12.17 23.50
CA ALA A 70 17.77 11.54 22.19
C ALA A 70 17.74 10.02 22.28
N LEU A 71 16.88 9.39 21.48
CA LEU A 71 16.88 7.97 21.18
C LEU A 71 17.51 7.78 19.80
N ILE A 72 18.69 7.21 19.77
CA ILE A 72 19.56 7.18 18.60
C ILE A 72 19.41 5.85 17.90
N ASN A 73 19.03 5.87 16.62
CA ASN A 73 18.87 4.66 15.80
C ASN A 73 19.11 5.00 14.32
N PRO A 74 19.79 4.15 13.54
CA PRO A 74 19.98 4.39 12.09
C PRO A 74 18.66 4.51 11.30
N ASN A 75 17.55 4.01 11.83
CA ASN A 75 16.22 4.13 11.21
C ASN A 75 15.20 4.77 12.18
N PRO A 76 15.23 6.10 12.37
CA PRO A 76 14.34 6.80 13.29
C PRO A 76 12.86 6.60 12.97
N TYR A 77 12.51 6.49 11.68
CA TYR A 77 11.12 6.32 11.27
C TYR A 77 10.54 4.97 11.67
N LEU A 78 11.33 3.90 11.59
CA LEU A 78 10.92 2.58 12.06
C LEU A 78 10.70 2.56 13.58
N VAL A 79 11.61 3.18 14.33
CA VAL A 79 11.48 3.29 15.80
C VAL A 79 10.22 4.09 16.15
N TYR A 80 10.01 5.24 15.49
CA TYR A 80 8.78 6.02 15.65
C TYR A 80 7.53 5.19 15.41
N ALA A 81 7.46 4.43 14.32
CA ALA A 81 6.29 3.62 14.01
C ALA A 81 5.99 2.61 15.13
N ARG A 82 7.02 1.97 15.68
CA ARG A 82 6.87 1.02 16.80
C ARG A 82 6.46 1.69 18.10
N VAL A 83 7.07 2.82 18.43
CA VAL A 83 6.72 3.61 19.62
C VAL A 83 5.30 4.15 19.52
N ALA A 84 4.91 4.64 18.35
CA ALA A 84 3.55 5.12 18.11
C ALA A 84 2.50 4.01 18.31
N ALA A 85 2.76 2.81 17.80
CA ALA A 85 1.87 1.66 17.98
C ALA A 85 1.72 1.26 19.46
N GLU A 86 2.78 1.36 20.26
CA GLU A 86 2.73 1.07 21.70
C GLU A 86 2.03 2.16 22.52
N LEU A 87 2.24 3.43 22.16
CA LEU A 87 1.61 4.55 22.88
C LEU A 87 0.14 4.75 22.46
N HIS A 88 -0.23 4.30 21.27
CA HIS A 88 -1.57 4.41 20.71
C HIS A 88 -2.03 3.04 20.18
N PRO A 89 -2.24 2.05 21.06
CA PRO A 89 -2.76 0.75 20.64
C PRO A 89 -4.12 0.93 19.97
N ALA A 90 -4.43 0.07 19.01
CA ALA A 90 -5.76 0.04 18.43
C ALA A 90 -6.83 -0.18 19.52
N ASP A 91 -7.99 0.42 19.36
CA ASP A 91 -9.11 0.23 20.27
C ASP A 91 -9.47 -1.27 20.35
N ALA A 92 -9.53 -1.77 21.57
CA ALA A 92 -10.04 -3.11 21.82
C ALA A 92 -11.55 -3.15 21.56
N PHE A 93 -12.02 -4.16 20.88
CA PHE A 93 -13.45 -4.38 20.73
C PHE A 93 -13.96 -5.41 21.77
N GLU A 94 -15.17 -5.20 22.25
CA GLU A 94 -15.85 -6.20 23.06
C GLU A 94 -16.35 -7.34 22.18
N PRO A 95 -15.99 -8.60 22.45
CA PRO A 95 -16.52 -9.74 21.71
C PRO A 95 -18.03 -9.82 21.77
N GLY A 96 -18.64 -10.32 20.70
CA GLY A 96 -20.08 -10.57 20.65
C GLY A 96 -20.67 -10.33 19.28
N ILE A 97 -21.83 -10.92 19.03
CA ILE A 97 -22.59 -10.78 17.80
C ILE A 97 -23.77 -9.85 18.07
N SER A 98 -23.84 -8.74 17.36
CA SER A 98 -24.97 -7.82 17.43
C SER A 98 -26.28 -8.54 17.06
N PRO A 99 -27.37 -8.33 17.80
CA PRO A 99 -28.70 -8.89 17.44
C PRO A 99 -29.24 -8.32 16.12
N ALA A 100 -28.65 -7.24 15.61
CA ALA A 100 -28.96 -6.66 14.30
C ALA A 100 -28.05 -7.18 13.17
N ALA A 101 -27.16 -8.12 13.42
CA ALA A 101 -26.39 -8.82 12.40
C ALA A 101 -27.19 -10.02 11.86
N ALA A 102 -26.99 -10.34 10.58
CA ALA A 102 -27.55 -11.53 9.94
C ALA A 102 -26.46 -12.60 9.79
N ILE A 103 -26.71 -13.80 10.32
CA ILE A 103 -25.75 -14.90 10.27
C ILE A 103 -26.38 -16.07 9.52
N GLY A 104 -25.69 -16.52 8.46
CA GLY A 104 -26.05 -17.67 7.64
C GLY A 104 -25.84 -19.01 8.33
N ASN A 105 -26.39 -20.06 7.75
CA ASN A 105 -26.29 -21.41 8.28
C ASN A 105 -24.89 -21.99 8.08
N GLY A 106 -24.47 -22.86 8.99
CA GLY A 106 -23.18 -23.54 8.88
C GLY A 106 -21.94 -22.69 9.09
N SER A 107 -22.12 -21.42 9.46
CA SER A 107 -21.00 -20.52 9.72
C SER A 107 -20.38 -20.80 11.10
N ASP A 108 -19.04 -20.83 11.14
CA ASP A 108 -18.24 -21.03 12.34
C ASP A 108 -17.68 -19.70 12.81
N ILE A 109 -18.17 -19.20 13.96
CA ILE A 109 -17.82 -17.88 14.51
C ILE A 109 -17.41 -18.06 15.97
N PRO A 110 -16.10 -18.00 16.28
CA PRO A 110 -15.61 -18.08 17.66
C PRO A 110 -16.21 -16.99 18.57
N GLN A 111 -16.38 -17.33 19.85
CA GLN A 111 -16.93 -16.40 20.85
C GLN A 111 -16.06 -15.14 21.07
N SER A 112 -14.79 -15.19 20.71
CA SER A 112 -13.86 -14.06 20.75
C SER A 112 -14.06 -13.05 19.63
N CYS A 113 -14.89 -13.34 18.63
CA CYS A 113 -15.17 -12.44 17.52
C CYS A 113 -16.13 -11.32 17.90
N HIS A 114 -16.02 -10.22 17.15
CA HIS A 114 -17.00 -9.13 17.18
C HIS A 114 -17.72 -9.03 15.83
N VAL A 115 -19.04 -9.05 15.84
CA VAL A 115 -19.85 -8.83 14.64
C VAL A 115 -20.81 -7.67 14.91
N ALA A 116 -20.55 -6.54 14.25
CA ALA A 116 -21.30 -5.30 14.48
C ALA A 116 -22.69 -5.30 13.85
N ALA A 117 -23.49 -4.29 14.21
CA ALA A 117 -24.84 -4.12 13.71
C ALA A 117 -24.89 -3.99 12.18
N GLY A 118 -25.87 -4.63 11.54
CA GLY A 118 -26.06 -4.60 10.10
C GLY A 118 -25.06 -5.42 9.30
N ALA A 119 -24.08 -6.07 9.93
CA ALA A 119 -23.18 -6.99 9.25
C ALA A 119 -23.97 -8.23 8.78
N VAL A 120 -23.59 -8.74 7.60
CA VAL A 120 -24.15 -9.96 7.00
C VAL A 120 -23.02 -10.96 6.83
N ILE A 121 -23.13 -12.08 7.51
CA ILE A 121 -22.27 -13.25 7.34
C ILE A 121 -23.13 -14.32 6.65
N ASP A 122 -22.79 -14.67 5.41
CA ASP A 122 -23.54 -15.63 4.61
C ASP A 122 -23.26 -17.08 5.08
N ASP A 123 -23.84 -18.07 4.42
CA ASP A 123 -23.69 -19.48 4.80
C ASP A 123 -22.23 -19.98 4.67
N ASP A 124 -21.87 -20.96 5.49
CA ASP A 124 -20.60 -21.69 5.44
C ASP A 124 -19.34 -20.80 5.57
N VAL A 125 -19.44 -19.64 6.23
CA VAL A 125 -18.30 -18.76 6.52
C VAL A 125 -17.56 -19.26 7.74
N THR A 126 -16.22 -19.23 7.69
CA THR A 126 -15.35 -19.57 8.83
C THR A 126 -14.56 -18.34 9.26
N LEU A 127 -14.71 -17.95 10.52
CA LEU A 127 -13.88 -16.91 11.15
C LEU A 127 -12.88 -17.54 12.10
N GLY A 128 -11.66 -17.03 12.14
CA GLY A 128 -10.67 -17.33 13.16
C GLY A 128 -10.97 -16.60 14.48
N GLU A 129 -10.07 -16.76 15.45
CA GLU A 129 -10.20 -16.10 16.75
C GLU A 129 -10.00 -14.58 16.64
N ARG A 130 -10.74 -13.81 17.45
CA ARG A 130 -10.63 -12.35 17.57
C ARG A 130 -10.81 -11.59 16.24
N VAL A 131 -11.60 -12.13 15.33
CA VAL A 131 -11.98 -11.43 14.10
C VAL A 131 -12.97 -10.32 14.42
N PHE A 132 -12.75 -9.15 13.85
CA PHE A 132 -13.66 -8.00 13.93
C PHE A 132 -14.39 -7.80 12.60
N ILE A 133 -15.72 -7.82 12.60
CA ILE A 133 -16.57 -7.51 11.45
C ILE A 133 -17.35 -6.22 11.74
N GLY A 134 -16.97 -5.14 11.07
CA GLY A 134 -17.55 -3.81 11.21
C GLY A 134 -18.99 -3.72 10.68
N ALA A 135 -19.66 -2.66 11.07
CA ALA A 135 -21.07 -2.42 10.74
C ALA A 135 -21.31 -2.41 9.22
N ASN A 136 -22.43 -3.02 8.79
CA ASN A 136 -22.85 -3.10 7.39
C ASN A 136 -21.84 -3.77 6.43
N SER A 137 -20.90 -4.54 6.94
CA SER A 137 -20.00 -5.35 6.12
C SER A 137 -20.66 -6.65 5.71
N VAL A 138 -20.28 -7.17 4.55
CA VAL A 138 -20.81 -8.42 4.01
C VAL A 138 -19.67 -9.41 3.83
N VAL A 139 -19.81 -10.62 4.38
CA VAL A 139 -18.90 -11.75 4.17
C VAL A 139 -19.67 -12.85 3.43
N GLY A 140 -19.33 -13.04 2.16
CA GLY A 140 -20.02 -13.96 1.25
C GLY A 140 -19.74 -15.42 1.55
N ARG A 141 -20.63 -16.28 1.09
CA ARG A 141 -20.68 -17.71 1.34
C ARG A 141 -19.34 -18.41 1.13
N GLY A 142 -18.99 -19.29 2.08
CA GLY A 142 -17.82 -20.15 2.01
C GLY A 142 -16.48 -19.41 2.07
N SER A 143 -16.50 -18.15 2.53
CA SER A 143 -15.27 -17.39 2.76
C SER A 143 -14.65 -17.74 4.11
N ALA A 144 -13.34 -17.58 4.23
CA ALA A 144 -12.60 -17.83 5.45
C ALA A 144 -11.68 -16.66 5.80
N LEU A 145 -11.71 -16.21 7.05
CA LEU A 145 -10.87 -15.14 7.59
C LEU A 145 -10.05 -15.68 8.76
N GLY A 146 -8.74 -15.45 8.74
CA GLY A 146 -7.83 -15.89 9.81
C GLY A 146 -7.88 -15.00 11.04
N ASP A 147 -7.25 -15.48 12.12
CA ASP A 147 -7.21 -14.85 13.44
C ASP A 147 -6.78 -13.39 13.38
N ASP A 148 -7.30 -12.58 14.30
CA ASP A 148 -6.94 -11.16 14.49
C ASP A 148 -7.20 -10.27 13.25
N THR A 149 -7.95 -10.76 12.26
CA THR A 149 -8.29 -9.97 11.07
C THR A 149 -9.44 -9.00 11.37
N SER A 150 -9.25 -7.75 10.92
CA SER A 150 -10.21 -6.66 11.13
C SER A 150 -10.81 -6.21 9.79
N VAL A 151 -12.12 -6.36 9.67
CA VAL A 151 -12.93 -5.90 8.55
C VAL A 151 -13.68 -4.66 9.00
N MET A 152 -13.29 -3.48 8.51
CA MET A 152 -13.91 -2.21 8.89
C MET A 152 -15.32 -2.08 8.29
N ALA A 153 -16.06 -1.06 8.71
CA ALA A 153 -17.44 -0.87 8.28
C ALA A 153 -17.59 -0.76 6.76
N GLY A 154 -18.65 -1.39 6.22
CA GLY A 154 -19.01 -1.28 4.81
C GLY A 154 -18.09 -2.02 3.83
N VAL A 155 -17.27 -2.94 4.28
CA VAL A 155 -16.47 -3.82 3.40
C VAL A 155 -17.35 -4.91 2.80
N VAL A 156 -17.11 -5.26 1.53
CA VAL A 156 -17.81 -6.34 0.85
C VAL A 156 -16.82 -7.43 0.43
N ILE A 157 -16.96 -8.59 1.02
CA ILE A 157 -16.20 -9.80 0.68
C ILE A 157 -17.15 -10.74 -0.09
N TYR A 158 -16.82 -11.01 -1.34
CA TYR A 158 -17.59 -11.92 -2.19
C TYR A 158 -17.37 -13.39 -1.79
N PRO A 159 -18.23 -14.31 -2.28
CA PRO A 159 -18.12 -15.73 -1.91
C PRO A 159 -16.76 -16.37 -2.25
N ARG A 160 -16.33 -17.30 -1.39
CA ARG A 160 -15.12 -18.13 -1.56
C ARG A 160 -13.80 -17.35 -1.54
N VAL A 161 -13.75 -16.23 -0.85
CA VAL A 161 -12.50 -15.48 -0.58
C VAL A 161 -11.82 -16.08 0.64
N ARG A 162 -10.51 -16.20 0.59
CA ARG A 162 -9.65 -16.61 1.72
C ARG A 162 -8.74 -15.48 2.13
N ILE A 163 -8.79 -15.10 3.40
CA ILE A 163 -7.98 -14.03 3.99
C ILE A 163 -7.20 -14.60 5.16
N GLY A 164 -5.91 -14.35 5.21
CA GLY A 164 -5.02 -14.76 6.27
C GLY A 164 -5.27 -14.06 7.60
N ARG A 165 -4.31 -14.12 8.48
CA ARG A 165 -4.36 -13.57 9.84
C ARG A 165 -3.86 -12.13 9.90
N ARG A 166 -4.32 -11.38 10.92
CA ARG A 166 -3.86 -10.00 11.20
C ARG A 166 -3.99 -9.05 10.02
N CYS A 167 -4.97 -9.31 9.16
CA CYS A 167 -5.28 -8.43 8.03
C CYS A 167 -6.17 -7.27 8.47
N ILE A 168 -6.05 -6.15 7.78
CA ILE A 168 -6.91 -4.98 7.98
C ILE A 168 -7.52 -4.61 6.63
N LEU A 169 -8.86 -4.64 6.56
CA LEU A 169 -9.62 -4.22 5.38
C LEU A 169 -10.37 -2.93 5.73
N HIS A 170 -9.98 -1.83 5.12
CA HIS A 170 -10.59 -0.53 5.38
C HIS A 170 -11.92 -0.34 4.66
N GLY A 171 -12.72 0.60 5.16
CA GLY A 171 -14.11 0.81 4.73
C GLY A 171 -14.29 0.97 3.23
N GLY A 172 -15.32 0.34 2.69
CA GLY A 172 -15.66 0.37 1.27
C GLY A 172 -14.77 -0.52 0.38
N ALA A 173 -13.80 -1.25 0.92
CA ALA A 173 -13.03 -2.21 0.14
C ALA A 173 -13.94 -3.33 -0.39
N VAL A 174 -13.70 -3.78 -1.62
CA VAL A 174 -14.46 -4.84 -2.30
C VAL A 174 -13.51 -5.95 -2.73
N ILE A 175 -13.71 -7.14 -2.17
CA ILE A 175 -12.81 -8.27 -2.39
C ILE A 175 -13.56 -9.39 -3.12
N GLY A 176 -13.08 -9.76 -4.30
CA GLY A 176 -13.60 -10.91 -5.06
C GLY A 176 -14.78 -10.60 -5.97
N ALA A 177 -14.98 -9.33 -6.34
CA ALA A 177 -15.90 -8.99 -7.43
C ALA A 177 -15.46 -9.63 -8.75
N ASP A 178 -16.38 -9.79 -9.69
CA ASP A 178 -16.06 -10.33 -11.02
C ASP A 178 -15.10 -9.39 -11.76
N GLY A 179 -14.03 -9.97 -12.29
CA GLY A 179 -13.13 -9.26 -13.20
C GLY A 179 -13.80 -8.88 -14.52
N PHE A 180 -13.17 -7.98 -15.26
CA PHE A 180 -13.64 -7.48 -16.55
C PHE A 180 -13.34 -8.48 -17.68
N GLY A 181 -13.97 -9.66 -17.60
CA GLY A 181 -13.89 -10.71 -18.62
C GLY A 181 -15.01 -10.55 -19.65
N ILE A 182 -14.66 -10.24 -20.90
CA ILE A 182 -15.62 -10.06 -22.00
C ILE A 182 -15.10 -10.68 -23.28
N ALA A 183 -16.01 -11.23 -24.10
CA ALA A 183 -15.74 -11.72 -25.45
C ALA A 183 -16.72 -11.08 -26.44
N LYS A 184 -16.34 -10.97 -27.71
CA LYS A 184 -17.28 -10.56 -28.76
C LYS A 184 -17.93 -11.79 -29.40
N ASP A 185 -19.24 -11.72 -29.59
CA ASP A 185 -19.95 -12.67 -30.44
C ASP A 185 -19.84 -12.29 -31.93
N GLU A 186 -20.52 -13.04 -32.78
CA GLU A 186 -20.52 -12.86 -34.24
C GLU A 186 -21.16 -11.53 -34.68
N THR A 187 -21.94 -10.89 -33.82
CA THR A 187 -22.60 -9.59 -34.06
C THR A 187 -21.75 -8.42 -33.48
N ALA A 188 -20.58 -8.71 -32.94
CA ALA A 188 -19.72 -7.78 -32.21
C ALA A 188 -20.32 -7.28 -30.88
N ALA A 189 -21.34 -7.94 -30.35
CA ALA A 189 -21.87 -7.69 -29.01
C ALA A 189 -20.95 -8.29 -27.94
N TRP A 190 -20.89 -7.64 -26.78
CA TRP A 190 -20.08 -8.10 -25.66
C TRP A 190 -20.81 -9.17 -24.85
N ILE A 191 -20.20 -10.33 -24.75
CA ILE A 191 -20.66 -11.44 -23.90
C ILE A 191 -19.78 -11.47 -22.66
N LYS A 192 -20.40 -11.51 -21.46
CA LYS A 192 -19.69 -11.67 -20.21
C LYS A 192 -19.05 -13.05 -20.10
N VAL A 193 -17.77 -13.10 -19.77
CA VAL A 193 -17.05 -14.32 -19.40
C VAL A 193 -17.23 -14.55 -17.90
N PRO A 194 -17.81 -15.68 -17.45
CA PRO A 194 -17.94 -16.00 -16.03
C PRO A 194 -16.58 -16.02 -15.34
N GLN A 195 -16.52 -15.47 -14.14
CA GLN A 195 -15.32 -15.43 -13.30
C GLN A 195 -15.44 -16.50 -12.22
N LEU A 196 -14.69 -17.60 -12.37
CA LEU A 196 -14.87 -18.84 -11.60
C LEU A 196 -13.89 -18.97 -10.44
N GLY A 197 -12.73 -18.31 -10.53
CA GLY A 197 -11.70 -18.28 -9.49
C GLY A 197 -12.16 -17.51 -8.24
N GLY A 198 -11.29 -17.42 -7.28
CA GLY A 198 -11.47 -16.69 -6.03
C GLY A 198 -10.41 -15.60 -5.85
N VAL A 199 -10.23 -15.21 -4.58
CA VAL A 199 -9.15 -14.35 -4.10
C VAL A 199 -8.52 -15.02 -2.89
N ILE A 200 -7.19 -15.05 -2.87
CA ILE A 200 -6.39 -15.49 -1.74
C ILE A 200 -5.55 -14.32 -1.25
N ILE A 201 -5.69 -13.98 0.02
CA ILE A 201 -4.92 -12.94 0.69
C ILE A 201 -4.13 -13.59 1.82
N GLY A 202 -2.82 -13.33 1.88
CA GLY A 202 -1.91 -13.84 2.89
C GLY A 202 -2.10 -13.17 4.26
N ASP A 203 -1.16 -13.41 5.15
CA ASP A 203 -1.11 -12.85 6.51
C ASP A 203 -0.61 -11.39 6.50
N ASP A 204 -0.99 -10.61 7.52
CA ASP A 204 -0.47 -9.25 7.78
C ASP A 204 -0.71 -8.25 6.62
N VAL A 205 -1.74 -8.47 5.80
CA VAL A 205 -2.09 -7.61 4.66
C VAL A 205 -2.97 -6.44 5.11
N GLU A 206 -2.70 -5.26 4.56
CA GLU A 206 -3.57 -4.10 4.74
C GLU A 206 -4.12 -3.61 3.41
N ILE A 207 -5.45 -3.44 3.34
CA ILE A 207 -6.18 -3.03 2.15
C ILE A 207 -6.91 -1.73 2.45
N GLY A 208 -6.51 -0.66 1.75
CA GLY A 208 -7.03 0.70 1.94
C GLY A 208 -8.49 0.86 1.50
N ALA A 209 -9.06 1.98 1.89
CA ALA A 209 -10.46 2.30 1.65
C ALA A 209 -10.81 2.34 0.16
N ASN A 210 -11.96 1.76 -0.20
CA ASN A 210 -12.47 1.69 -1.58
C ASN A 210 -11.52 1.02 -2.59
N THR A 211 -10.57 0.22 -2.14
CA THR A 211 -9.75 -0.63 -3.00
C THR A 211 -10.55 -1.84 -3.44
N ALA A 212 -10.50 -2.16 -4.73
CA ALA A 212 -11.16 -3.30 -5.32
C ALA A 212 -10.14 -4.36 -5.78
N ILE A 213 -10.40 -5.61 -5.41
CA ILE A 213 -9.61 -6.77 -5.83
C ILE A 213 -10.54 -7.75 -6.53
N ASP A 214 -10.38 -7.89 -7.84
CA ASP A 214 -11.21 -8.78 -8.64
C ASP A 214 -10.80 -10.25 -8.43
N ARG A 215 -11.77 -11.15 -8.49
CA ARG A 215 -11.51 -12.58 -8.51
C ARG A 215 -10.87 -13.02 -9.82
N GLY A 216 -10.15 -14.11 -9.79
CA GLY A 216 -9.60 -14.66 -11.01
C GLY A 216 -10.66 -15.24 -11.96
N ALA A 217 -10.33 -15.28 -13.23
CA ALA A 217 -11.23 -15.83 -14.25
C ALA A 217 -11.43 -17.36 -14.09
N ILE A 218 -10.34 -18.08 -13.85
CA ILE A 218 -10.33 -19.54 -13.58
C ILE A 218 -9.51 -19.81 -12.32
N GLU A 219 -8.24 -19.40 -12.32
CA GLU A 219 -7.35 -19.45 -11.16
C GLU A 219 -7.59 -18.23 -10.26
N ASP A 220 -7.10 -18.28 -9.04
CA ASP A 220 -7.31 -17.22 -8.05
C ASP A 220 -6.45 -15.97 -8.34
N THR A 221 -6.91 -14.81 -7.92
CA THR A 221 -6.09 -13.62 -7.69
C THR A 221 -5.38 -13.77 -6.35
N VAL A 222 -4.08 -13.50 -6.26
CA VAL A 222 -3.26 -13.81 -5.09
C VAL A 222 -2.54 -12.57 -4.57
N ILE A 223 -2.72 -12.27 -3.29
CA ILE A 223 -2.03 -11.21 -2.56
C ILE A 223 -1.15 -11.85 -1.48
N GLY A 224 0.15 -11.67 -1.56
CA GLY A 224 1.14 -12.24 -0.64
C GLY A 224 1.14 -11.60 0.75
N ASP A 225 1.86 -12.22 1.68
CA ASP A 225 1.98 -11.77 3.07
C ASP A 225 2.57 -10.35 3.17
N GLY A 226 2.09 -9.58 4.12
CA GLY A 226 2.62 -8.26 4.44
C GLY A 226 2.43 -7.20 3.35
N VAL A 227 1.62 -7.47 2.32
CA VAL A 227 1.30 -6.48 1.28
C VAL A 227 0.53 -5.30 1.86
N ARG A 228 0.85 -4.10 1.40
CA ARG A 228 0.16 -2.85 1.73
C ARG A 228 -0.44 -2.25 0.48
N LEU A 229 -1.75 -2.24 0.39
CA LEU A 229 -2.51 -1.55 -0.67
C LEU A 229 -3.15 -0.30 -0.06
N ASP A 230 -2.81 0.84 -0.60
CA ASP A 230 -3.41 2.13 -0.22
C ASP A 230 -4.85 2.24 -0.77
N ASN A 231 -5.46 3.40 -0.65
CA ASN A 231 -6.85 3.64 -1.02
C ASN A 231 -7.05 3.72 -2.53
N LEU A 232 -8.27 3.35 -2.99
CA LEU A 232 -8.70 3.50 -4.39
C LEU A 232 -7.82 2.76 -5.41
N ILE A 233 -7.27 1.62 -5.02
CA ILE A 233 -6.50 0.76 -5.93
C ILE A 233 -7.45 -0.20 -6.65
N GLN A 234 -7.21 -0.44 -7.94
CA GLN A 234 -7.85 -1.51 -8.71
C GLN A 234 -6.85 -2.63 -8.98
N VAL A 235 -7.14 -3.81 -8.45
CA VAL A 235 -6.42 -5.06 -8.76
C VAL A 235 -7.30 -5.92 -9.65
N GLY A 236 -6.87 -6.13 -10.90
CA GLY A 236 -7.61 -6.93 -11.89
C GLY A 236 -7.54 -8.44 -11.61
N HIS A 237 -8.33 -9.19 -12.36
CA HIS A 237 -8.41 -10.65 -12.24
C HIS A 237 -7.07 -11.35 -12.48
N ASN A 238 -6.80 -12.43 -11.77
CA ASN A 238 -5.59 -13.25 -11.91
C ASN A 238 -4.26 -12.50 -11.65
N VAL A 239 -4.30 -11.35 -10.99
CA VAL A 239 -3.10 -10.65 -10.55
C VAL A 239 -2.45 -11.42 -9.41
N SER A 240 -1.12 -11.47 -9.41
CA SER A 240 -0.32 -11.97 -8.30
C SER A 240 0.57 -10.84 -7.77
N ILE A 241 0.51 -10.57 -6.46
CA ILE A 241 1.36 -9.58 -5.78
C ILE A 241 2.20 -10.28 -4.74
N GLY A 242 3.52 -10.20 -4.88
CA GLY A 242 4.49 -10.81 -3.98
C GLY A 242 4.55 -10.14 -2.62
N ALA A 243 5.04 -10.90 -1.63
CA ALA A 243 5.06 -10.49 -0.23
C ALA A 243 5.77 -9.16 0.02
N HIS A 244 5.29 -8.41 1.01
CA HIS A 244 5.84 -7.12 1.46
C HIS A 244 5.90 -6.03 0.39
N THR A 245 5.12 -6.15 -0.68
CA THR A 245 4.97 -5.11 -1.70
C THR A 245 4.00 -4.04 -1.22
N ALA A 246 4.36 -2.78 -1.46
CA ALA A 246 3.53 -1.62 -1.15
C ALA A 246 3.08 -0.92 -2.43
N ILE A 247 1.79 -0.65 -2.57
CA ILE A 247 1.19 0.03 -3.71
C ILE A 247 0.43 1.26 -3.20
N ALA A 248 0.82 2.42 -3.68
CA ALA A 248 0.19 3.69 -3.30
C ALA A 248 -1.10 3.96 -4.07
N GLY A 249 -1.91 4.86 -3.54
CA GLY A 249 -3.28 5.11 -3.96
C GLY A 249 -3.49 5.44 -5.44
N LEU A 250 -4.70 5.16 -5.92
CA LEU A 250 -5.13 5.38 -7.31
C LEU A 250 -4.36 4.54 -8.37
N THR A 251 -3.58 3.56 -7.96
CA THR A 251 -2.86 2.67 -8.89
C THR A 251 -3.80 1.62 -9.47
N GLY A 252 -3.67 1.38 -10.77
CA GLY A 252 -4.37 0.30 -11.47
C GLY A 252 -3.41 -0.82 -11.87
N VAL A 253 -3.76 -2.06 -11.53
CA VAL A 253 -3.04 -3.27 -11.95
C VAL A 253 -3.96 -4.09 -12.84
N ALA A 254 -3.65 -4.16 -14.12
CA ALA A 254 -4.46 -4.89 -15.10
C ALA A 254 -4.34 -6.40 -14.93
N GLY A 255 -5.34 -7.12 -15.42
CA GLY A 255 -5.46 -8.56 -15.23
C GLY A 255 -4.25 -9.37 -15.66
N SER A 256 -3.98 -10.46 -14.94
CA SER A 256 -2.87 -11.39 -15.19
C SER A 256 -1.46 -10.78 -15.08
N ALA A 257 -1.31 -9.62 -14.45
CA ALA A 257 0.01 -9.09 -14.12
C ALA A 257 0.58 -9.79 -12.88
N THR A 258 1.89 -9.98 -12.88
CA THR A 258 2.64 -10.51 -11.71
C THR A 258 3.57 -9.42 -11.19
N ILE A 259 3.42 -9.05 -9.93
CA ILE A 259 4.30 -8.11 -9.24
C ILE A 259 5.10 -8.89 -8.19
N GLY A 260 6.41 -8.77 -8.22
CA GLY A 260 7.32 -9.43 -7.30
C GLY A 260 7.19 -8.96 -5.85
N ALA A 261 8.01 -9.52 -5.00
CA ALA A 261 8.07 -9.17 -3.58
C ALA A 261 8.85 -7.87 -3.32
N ARG A 262 8.54 -7.18 -2.22
CA ARG A 262 9.26 -5.99 -1.73
C ARG A 262 9.29 -4.82 -2.74
N CYS A 263 8.33 -4.80 -3.65
CA CYS A 263 8.19 -3.70 -4.59
C CYS A 263 7.56 -2.48 -3.92
N ILE A 264 7.86 -1.30 -4.45
CA ILE A 264 7.20 -0.04 -4.08
C ILE A 264 6.62 0.57 -5.36
N ILE A 265 5.31 0.60 -5.47
CA ILE A 265 4.61 1.17 -6.63
C ILE A 265 4.01 2.52 -6.22
N GLY A 266 4.51 3.57 -6.84
CA GLY A 266 4.04 4.94 -6.58
C GLY A 266 2.59 5.16 -7.01
N GLY A 267 1.92 6.11 -6.37
CA GLY A 267 0.51 6.40 -6.61
C GLY A 267 0.19 6.79 -8.04
N HIS A 268 -1.03 6.46 -8.47
CA HIS A 268 -1.50 6.72 -9.83
C HIS A 268 -0.65 6.05 -10.93
N ALA A 269 0.08 4.99 -10.61
CA ALA A 269 0.77 4.17 -11.61
C ALA A 269 -0.24 3.25 -12.34
N GLY A 270 0.12 2.84 -13.55
CA GLY A 270 -0.67 1.88 -14.32
C GLY A 270 0.19 0.69 -14.72
N ILE A 271 -0.16 -0.52 -14.28
CA ILE A 271 0.55 -1.75 -14.62
C ILE A 271 -0.24 -2.49 -15.70
N ALA A 272 0.36 -2.69 -16.86
CA ALA A 272 -0.28 -3.40 -17.98
C ALA A 272 -0.53 -4.88 -17.63
N GLY A 273 -1.53 -5.47 -18.28
CA GLY A 273 -1.85 -6.88 -18.12
C GLY A 273 -0.79 -7.81 -18.71
N HIS A 274 -0.70 -9.03 -18.16
CA HIS A 274 0.19 -10.09 -18.63
C HIS A 274 1.69 -9.75 -18.63
N ILE A 275 2.11 -8.80 -17.77
CA ILE A 275 3.52 -8.47 -17.58
C ILE A 275 4.02 -8.94 -16.22
N GLU A 276 5.36 -9.03 -16.11
CA GLU A 276 6.04 -9.38 -14.87
C GLU A 276 6.89 -8.21 -14.37
N VAL A 277 6.76 -7.90 -13.10
CA VAL A 277 7.61 -6.96 -12.36
C VAL A 277 8.44 -7.79 -11.38
N ALA A 278 9.76 -7.73 -11.52
CA ALA A 278 10.67 -8.48 -10.63
C ALA A 278 10.58 -7.99 -9.17
N ASP A 279 11.17 -8.77 -8.27
CA ASP A 279 11.33 -8.37 -6.87
C ASP A 279 12.14 -7.06 -6.75
N ASP A 280 11.95 -6.34 -5.64
CA ASP A 280 12.72 -5.15 -5.26
C ASP A 280 12.68 -4.00 -6.31
N VAL A 281 11.61 -3.93 -7.09
CA VAL A 281 11.37 -2.84 -8.04
C VAL A 281 10.68 -1.66 -7.36
N VAL A 282 11.18 -0.46 -7.64
CA VAL A 282 10.53 0.81 -7.26
C VAL A 282 10.02 1.50 -8.52
N VAL A 283 8.72 1.78 -8.58
CA VAL A 283 8.07 2.54 -9.66
C VAL A 283 7.63 3.90 -9.13
N THR A 284 8.02 4.98 -9.79
CA THR A 284 7.60 6.34 -9.40
C THR A 284 6.12 6.59 -9.69
N GLY A 285 5.52 7.53 -8.97
CA GLY A 285 4.11 7.90 -9.16
C GLY A 285 3.78 8.34 -10.58
N GLY A 286 2.55 8.04 -11.03
CA GLY A 286 2.05 8.38 -12.36
C GLY A 286 2.68 7.61 -13.52
N THR A 287 3.51 6.61 -13.25
CA THR A 287 4.26 5.87 -14.29
C THR A 287 3.42 4.78 -14.93
N PRO A 288 3.23 4.77 -16.26
CA PRO A 288 2.69 3.62 -16.99
C PRO A 288 3.79 2.56 -17.20
N VAL A 289 3.62 1.38 -16.64
CA VAL A 289 4.46 0.20 -16.88
C VAL A 289 3.81 -0.65 -17.96
N LEU A 290 4.30 -0.54 -19.17
CA LEU A 290 3.70 -1.17 -20.37
C LEU A 290 4.40 -2.47 -20.78
N SER A 291 5.51 -2.82 -20.14
CA SER A 291 6.29 -4.03 -20.42
C SER A 291 6.95 -4.54 -19.15
N SER A 292 7.33 -5.83 -19.15
CA SER A 292 7.95 -6.47 -17.99
C SER A 292 9.22 -5.77 -17.52
N LEU A 293 9.34 -5.60 -16.19
CA LEU A 293 10.52 -5.07 -15.52
C LEU A 293 11.29 -6.25 -14.91
N LYS A 294 12.28 -6.77 -15.64
CA LYS A 294 12.95 -8.06 -15.32
C LYS A 294 14.06 -7.96 -14.28
N LYS A 295 14.35 -6.79 -13.73
CA LYS A 295 15.43 -6.57 -12.76
C LYS A 295 14.97 -5.61 -11.68
N ALA A 296 15.45 -5.83 -10.45
CA ALA A 296 15.36 -4.84 -9.38
C ALA A 296 15.90 -3.49 -9.84
N GLY A 297 15.30 -2.41 -9.38
CA GLY A 297 15.74 -1.06 -9.76
C GLY A 297 14.66 -0.01 -9.59
N TYR A 298 15.01 1.22 -9.93
CA TYR A 298 14.17 2.40 -9.82
C TYR A 298 13.68 2.83 -11.21
N TYR A 299 12.38 2.79 -11.44
CA TYR A 299 11.76 3.02 -12.74
C TYR A 299 10.80 4.21 -12.69
N GLY A 300 10.81 5.02 -13.75
CA GLY A 300 9.91 6.14 -13.90
C GLY A 300 9.61 6.40 -15.38
N GLY A 301 8.41 6.87 -15.68
CA GLY A 301 7.95 7.03 -17.05
C GLY A 301 7.13 8.29 -17.33
N VAL A 302 7.04 9.22 -16.36
CA VAL A 302 6.33 10.49 -16.56
C VAL A 302 7.28 11.48 -17.22
N ALA A 303 6.97 11.88 -18.45
CA ALA A 303 7.86 12.68 -19.29
C ALA A 303 8.08 14.12 -18.78
N THR A 304 7.20 14.69 -17.96
CA THR A 304 7.33 16.08 -17.50
C THR A 304 6.69 16.26 -16.11
N SER A 305 7.39 16.98 -15.23
CA SER A 305 6.79 17.54 -14.00
C SER A 305 5.80 18.66 -14.35
N ALA A 306 4.99 19.09 -13.36
CA ALA A 306 4.14 20.26 -13.51
C ALA A 306 4.98 21.49 -13.92
N ASP A 307 4.50 22.25 -14.91
CA ASP A 307 5.19 23.42 -15.43
C ASP A 307 4.16 24.50 -15.80
N ASP A 308 4.61 25.72 -16.10
CA ASP A 308 3.74 26.76 -16.65
C ASP A 308 3.02 26.23 -17.89
N ILE A 309 1.71 26.49 -18.00
CA ILE A 309 0.88 25.89 -19.06
C ILE A 309 1.33 26.26 -20.47
N ARG A 310 1.91 27.45 -20.68
CA ARG A 310 2.39 27.88 -22.00
C ARG A 310 3.67 27.10 -22.35
N LYS A 311 4.57 26.91 -21.38
CA LYS A 311 5.80 26.16 -21.54
C LYS A 311 5.48 24.66 -21.75
N TRP A 312 4.55 24.10 -20.97
CA TRP A 312 4.10 22.73 -21.11
C TRP A 312 3.51 22.46 -22.51
N ARG A 313 2.58 23.31 -23.00
CA ARG A 313 1.98 23.17 -24.33
C ARG A 313 3.04 23.20 -25.44
N LYS A 314 4.03 24.10 -25.33
CA LYS A 314 5.14 24.19 -26.29
C LYS A 314 5.99 22.91 -26.30
N ASN A 315 6.28 22.35 -25.12
CA ASN A 315 7.05 21.11 -24.98
C ASN A 315 6.25 19.90 -25.47
N ALA A 316 4.96 19.80 -25.15
CA ALA A 316 4.08 18.74 -25.61
C ALA A 316 3.98 18.72 -27.17
N ALA A 317 3.87 19.90 -27.82
CA ALA A 317 3.89 20.00 -29.25
C ALA A 317 5.25 19.52 -29.88
N ARG A 318 6.37 19.83 -29.22
CA ARG A 318 7.69 19.34 -29.64
C ARG A 318 7.86 17.85 -29.43
N PHE A 319 7.29 17.30 -28.37
CA PHE A 319 7.36 15.88 -28.07
C PHE A 319 6.77 15.03 -29.22
N SER A 320 5.65 15.47 -29.81
CA SER A 320 5.04 14.79 -30.97
C SER A 320 5.90 14.83 -32.23
N GLN A 321 6.93 15.69 -32.28
CA GLN A 321 7.86 15.86 -33.43
C GLN A 321 9.23 15.22 -33.19
N LEU A 322 9.46 14.54 -32.05
CA LEU A 322 10.78 13.99 -31.68
C LEU A 322 11.35 13.04 -32.73
N ASP A 323 10.52 12.17 -33.32
CA ASP A 323 10.98 11.24 -34.34
C ASP A 323 11.47 11.97 -35.63
N GLU A 324 10.70 12.98 -36.04
CA GLU A 324 11.11 13.81 -37.19
C GLU A 324 12.41 14.59 -36.88
N MET A 325 12.52 15.15 -35.70
CA MET A 325 13.74 15.86 -35.27
C MET A 325 14.94 14.89 -35.24
N ALA A 326 14.78 13.69 -34.71
CA ALA A 326 15.83 12.67 -34.71
C ALA A 326 16.26 12.25 -36.11
N ARG A 327 15.31 12.11 -37.05
CA ARG A 327 15.62 11.80 -38.45
C ARG A 327 16.38 12.96 -39.17
N ARG A 328 16.00 14.20 -38.86
CA ARG A 328 16.70 15.39 -39.39
C ARG A 328 18.12 15.48 -38.83
N LEU A 329 18.30 15.25 -37.54
CA LEU A 329 19.61 15.26 -36.90
C LEU A 329 20.56 14.23 -37.55
N ARG A 330 20.12 12.96 -37.68
CA ARG A 330 20.89 11.91 -38.34
C ARG A 330 21.27 12.25 -39.81
N ARG A 331 20.41 12.98 -40.52
CA ARG A 331 20.71 13.45 -41.87
C ARG A 331 21.83 14.51 -41.88
N LEU A 332 21.76 15.45 -40.94
CA LEU A 332 22.79 16.49 -40.81
C LEU A 332 24.13 15.89 -40.38
N GLU A 333 24.15 14.96 -39.44
CA GLU A 333 25.36 14.24 -39.02
C GLU A 333 26.02 13.54 -40.22
N LYS A 334 25.26 12.78 -41.03
CA LYS A 334 25.78 12.16 -42.25
C LYS A 334 26.29 13.14 -43.32
N GLN A 335 25.71 14.34 -43.38
CA GLN A 335 26.19 15.39 -44.31
C GLN A 335 27.52 15.99 -43.86
N MET A 336 27.65 16.21 -42.54
CA MET A 336 28.90 16.69 -41.93
C MET A 336 30.04 15.70 -42.09
N GLU A 337 29.80 14.39 -41.83
CA GLU A 337 30.80 13.33 -42.04
C GLU A 337 31.31 13.28 -43.48
N LYS A 338 30.42 13.49 -44.47
CA LYS A 338 30.82 13.53 -45.88
C LYS A 338 31.65 14.78 -46.23
N SER A 339 31.36 15.92 -45.62
CA SER A 339 32.09 17.16 -45.88
C SER A 339 33.47 17.22 -45.22
N THR A 340 33.70 16.43 -44.17
CA THR A 340 35.00 16.30 -43.46
C THR A 340 35.89 15.18 -44.01
N GLY A 341 35.37 14.30 -44.87
CA GLY A 341 36.12 13.21 -45.50
C GLY A 341 36.66 13.52 -46.91
N ASP A 342 36.35 14.68 -47.45
CA ASP A 342 36.81 15.17 -48.79
C ASP A 342 37.97 16.21 -48.68
N GLU A 343 38.59 16.38 -47.51
CA GLU A 343 39.88 17.05 -47.30
C GLU A 343 40.97 16.01 -47.01
#